data_87dfe08fa989f5cc206b46a8c11b6d7e
#
_entry.id   87dfe08fa989f5cc206b46a8c11b6d7e
#
_cell.length_a   1.000
_cell.length_b   1.000
_cell.length_c   1.000
_cell.angle_alpha   90.00
_cell.angle_beta   90.00
_cell.angle_gamma   90.00
#
_symmetry.space_group_name_H-M   'P 1'
#
loop_
_entity.id
_entity.type
_entity.pdbx_description
1 polymer ?
#
loop_
_entity_poly.entity_id
_entity_poly.type
_entity_poly.pdbx_seq_one_letter_code
_entity_poly.pdbx_strand_id
1 'polypeptide(L)'
;MGSLVTSTTLVTGDDSWLGSAHGTDSTESITLDVSAFTSGTHYPNGFLLSGLPLGKITASGKYGPYGASPSEVQTLVIDATGGTYDITFDGDNTGNITYAGTAGDSATMQAALETLPNIGPGDVTVTQGATVSNSTTFTLTFGGQYVGRNVPQISVTESLTGGAGTATPATGTAGGGAVSDGSETLVGFLFRAVKVPDTGDTTIDCPAALYVHGKVVEANLPVSVDAAGKADVATRIRFI
;
A
#
# COMPACT_ATOMS: atom_id res chain seq x y z
N MET A 1 29.03 46.69 -6.86
CA MET A 1 27.76 46.23 -7.45
C MET A 1 27.82 44.71 -7.53
N GLY A 2 27.11 44.02 -6.65
CA GLY A 2 27.06 42.55 -6.71
C GLY A 2 26.05 42.11 -7.75
N SER A 3 26.47 41.24 -8.68
CA SER A 3 25.58 40.58 -9.63
C SER A 3 24.69 39.59 -8.90
N LEU A 4 23.39 39.83 -8.88
CA LEU A 4 22.40 38.86 -8.45
C LEU A 4 22.30 37.80 -9.57
N VAL A 5 23.00 36.68 -9.42
CA VAL A 5 22.77 35.51 -10.26
C VAL A 5 21.51 34.81 -9.72
N THR A 6 20.38 35.07 -10.34
CA THR A 6 19.16 34.29 -10.10
C THR A 6 19.29 33.01 -10.90
N SER A 7 19.64 31.90 -10.25
CA SER A 7 19.59 30.59 -10.87
C SER A 7 18.12 30.18 -11.00
N THR A 8 17.58 30.27 -12.21
CA THR A 8 16.27 29.71 -12.52
C THR A 8 16.45 28.23 -12.85
N THR A 9 16.21 27.35 -11.90
CA THR A 9 16.16 25.92 -12.18
C THR A 9 14.89 25.64 -12.98
N LEU A 10 15.06 25.44 -14.28
CA LEU A 10 13.97 24.93 -15.12
C LEU A 10 13.78 23.46 -14.78
N VAL A 11 12.72 23.13 -14.09
CA VAL A 11 12.29 21.74 -13.95
C VAL A 11 11.59 21.38 -15.26
N THR A 12 12.30 20.73 -16.17
CA THR A 12 11.70 20.01 -17.29
C THR A 12 10.87 18.88 -16.68
N GLY A 13 9.55 18.93 -16.84
CA GLY A 13 8.68 17.85 -16.38
C GLY A 13 9.14 16.53 -17.01
N ASP A 14 9.33 15.51 -16.19
CA ASP A 14 9.57 14.16 -16.67
C ASP A 14 8.25 13.58 -17.20
N ASP A 15 8.15 13.44 -18.51
CA ASP A 15 6.99 12.87 -19.20
C ASP A 15 7.22 11.39 -19.56
N SER A 16 8.31 10.75 -19.09
CA SER A 16 8.67 9.36 -19.40
C SER A 16 7.61 8.35 -18.92
N TRP A 17 6.80 8.73 -17.93
CA TRP A 17 5.69 7.94 -17.44
C TRP A 17 4.48 7.92 -18.40
N LEU A 18 4.38 8.87 -19.37
CA LEU A 18 3.32 8.87 -20.38
C LEU A 18 3.59 7.82 -21.46
N GLY A 19 2.75 6.80 -21.53
CA GLY A 19 2.87 5.74 -22.53
C GLY A 19 2.30 6.10 -23.91
N SER A 20 1.61 7.24 -24.03
CA SER A 20 1.10 7.78 -25.29
C SER A 20 0.67 9.24 -25.13
N ALA A 21 0.54 9.97 -26.25
CA ALA A 21 -0.03 11.31 -26.27
C ALA A 21 -1.55 11.33 -26.05
N HIS A 22 -2.23 10.16 -26.06
CA HIS A 22 -3.67 10.09 -25.85
C HIS A 22 -4.01 10.52 -24.42
N GLY A 23 -4.97 11.45 -24.30
CA GLY A 23 -5.43 12.01 -23.01
C GLY A 23 -4.66 13.24 -22.52
N THR A 24 -3.56 13.64 -23.19
CA THR A 24 -2.76 14.80 -22.77
C THR A 24 -3.43 16.14 -23.07
N ASP A 25 -4.38 16.15 -23.98
CA ASP A 25 -5.21 17.30 -24.38
C ASP A 25 -6.57 17.36 -23.69
N SER A 26 -6.87 16.36 -22.86
CA SER A 26 -8.17 16.21 -22.15
C SER A 26 -7.97 16.11 -20.63
N THR A 27 -6.99 16.83 -20.09
CA THR A 27 -6.73 16.88 -18.65
C THR A 27 -7.82 17.69 -17.92
N GLU A 28 -8.09 17.31 -16.69
CA GLU A 28 -9.03 18.03 -15.83
C GLU A 28 -8.30 19.05 -14.95
N SER A 29 -8.88 20.25 -14.79
CA SER A 29 -8.35 21.24 -13.85
C SER A 29 -8.72 20.85 -12.42
N ILE A 30 -7.73 20.78 -11.54
CA ILE A 30 -7.87 20.40 -10.13
C ILE A 30 -7.17 21.39 -9.21
N THR A 31 -7.45 21.28 -7.91
CA THR A 31 -6.73 21.99 -6.85
C THR A 31 -6.03 20.97 -5.96
N LEU A 32 -4.73 21.10 -5.79
CA LEU A 32 -3.94 20.25 -4.89
C LEU A 32 -3.95 20.81 -3.47
N ASP A 33 -4.16 19.94 -2.49
CA ASP A 33 -3.90 20.22 -1.09
C ASP A 33 -2.42 19.95 -0.80
N VAL A 34 -1.60 21.00 -0.83
CA VAL A 34 -0.15 20.86 -0.68
C VAL A 34 0.22 20.29 0.70
N SER A 35 -0.60 20.53 1.73
CA SER A 35 -0.38 20.03 3.08
C SER A 35 -0.44 18.50 3.19
N ALA A 36 -1.13 17.85 2.26
CA ALA A 36 -1.25 16.39 2.20
C ALA A 36 0.01 15.71 1.63
N PHE A 37 0.93 16.46 0.99
CA PHE A 37 2.12 15.89 0.36
C PHE A 37 3.33 15.93 1.28
N THR A 38 4.14 14.88 1.25
CA THR A 38 5.35 14.75 2.07
C THR A 38 6.58 15.20 1.30
N SER A 39 7.37 16.11 1.91
CA SER A 39 8.67 16.52 1.38
C SER A 39 9.62 15.31 1.28
N GLY A 40 10.48 15.31 0.28
CA GLY A 40 11.42 14.20 0.03
C GLY A 40 10.80 13.05 -0.76
N THR A 41 9.53 12.73 -0.55
CA THR A 41 8.81 11.68 -1.30
C THR A 41 8.10 12.23 -2.53
N HIS A 42 7.26 13.25 -2.33
CA HIS A 42 6.41 13.80 -3.38
C HIS A 42 7.00 15.04 -4.05
N TYR A 43 7.83 15.80 -3.33
CA TYR A 43 8.49 17.01 -3.84
C TYR A 43 9.95 17.15 -3.33
N PRO A 44 10.88 16.26 -3.76
CA PRO A 44 12.26 16.23 -3.26
C PRO A 44 13.04 17.52 -3.54
N ASN A 45 12.67 18.27 -4.58
CA ASN A 45 13.35 19.48 -5.03
C ASN A 45 12.43 20.72 -5.02
N GLY A 46 11.41 20.74 -4.16
CA GLY A 46 10.44 21.83 -4.09
C GLY A 46 9.39 21.82 -5.21
N PHE A 47 9.29 20.73 -5.98
CA PHE A 47 8.29 20.54 -7.02
C PHE A 47 7.58 19.20 -6.81
N LEU A 48 6.25 19.22 -6.78
CA LEU A 48 5.44 18.01 -6.93
C LEU A 48 5.74 17.41 -8.30
N LEU A 49 6.09 16.13 -8.31
CA LEU A 49 6.59 15.46 -9.51
C LEU A 49 5.46 15.17 -10.51
N SER A 50 5.74 15.33 -11.80
CA SER A 50 4.87 14.84 -12.88
C SER A 50 4.70 13.32 -12.74
N GLY A 51 3.50 12.79 -13.00
CA GLY A 51 3.19 11.37 -12.84
C GLY A 51 2.86 10.94 -11.41
N LEU A 52 2.79 11.85 -10.43
CA LEU A 52 2.33 11.49 -9.08
C LEU A 52 0.89 10.95 -9.14
N PRO A 53 0.62 9.76 -8.58
CA PRO A 53 -0.74 9.26 -8.45
C PRO A 53 -1.52 10.11 -7.43
N LEU A 54 -2.75 10.47 -7.77
CA LEU A 54 -3.59 11.37 -6.98
C LEU A 54 -4.92 10.73 -6.61
N GLY A 55 -5.35 10.97 -5.38
CA GLY A 55 -6.68 10.69 -4.87
C GLY A 55 -7.42 11.98 -4.52
N LYS A 56 -8.75 11.92 -4.44
CA LYS A 56 -9.59 13.08 -4.11
C LYS A 56 -10.00 13.03 -2.66
N ILE A 57 -9.60 14.04 -1.88
CA ILE A 57 -9.98 14.21 -0.48
C ILE A 57 -11.45 14.62 -0.40
N THR A 58 -12.29 13.76 0.13
CA THR A 58 -13.76 13.93 0.15
C THR A 58 -14.19 15.19 0.91
N ALA A 59 -13.56 15.46 2.05
CA ALA A 59 -13.94 16.57 2.94
C ALA A 59 -13.67 17.94 2.31
N SER A 60 -12.56 18.11 1.58
CA SER A 60 -12.16 19.40 0.98
C SER A 60 -12.49 19.49 -0.52
N GLY A 61 -12.72 18.36 -1.18
CA GLY A 61 -12.85 18.28 -2.63
C GLY A 61 -11.55 18.52 -3.39
N LYS A 62 -10.42 18.74 -2.68
CA LYS A 62 -9.09 18.91 -3.23
C LYS A 62 -8.43 17.56 -3.49
N TYR A 63 -7.24 17.59 -4.11
CA TYR A 63 -6.49 16.38 -4.44
C TYR A 63 -5.20 16.30 -3.63
N GLY A 64 -4.98 15.14 -3.05
CA GLY A 64 -3.76 14.76 -2.35
C GLY A 64 -3.04 13.62 -3.07
N PRO A 65 -1.91 13.15 -2.52
CA PRO A 65 -1.26 11.95 -3.02
C PRO A 65 -2.23 10.77 -2.87
N TYR A 66 -2.26 9.88 -3.85
CA TYR A 66 -2.94 8.61 -3.71
C TYR A 66 -2.36 7.88 -2.50
N GLY A 67 -3.19 7.70 -1.48
CA GLY A 67 -2.84 6.93 -0.30
C GLY A 67 -3.11 5.46 -0.55
N ALA A 68 -2.08 4.68 -0.86
CA ALA A 68 -2.23 3.24 -0.92
C ALA A 68 -2.82 2.76 0.42
N SER A 69 -3.95 2.06 0.34
CA SER A 69 -4.52 1.44 1.53
C SER A 69 -3.51 0.47 2.15
N PRO A 70 -3.31 0.48 3.47
CA PRO A 70 -2.40 -0.47 4.10
C PRO A 70 -2.87 -1.90 3.83
N SER A 71 -1.94 -2.78 3.58
CA SER A 71 -2.22 -4.22 3.56
C SER A 71 -2.57 -4.71 4.96
N GLU A 72 -3.49 -5.64 5.03
CA GLU A 72 -3.83 -6.29 6.31
C GLU A 72 -2.62 -6.99 6.91
N VAL A 73 -2.42 -6.77 8.20
CA VAL A 73 -1.44 -7.50 9.01
C VAL A 73 -2.17 -8.14 10.17
N GLN A 74 -2.12 -9.46 10.25
CA GLN A 74 -2.65 -10.20 11.38
C GLN A 74 -1.52 -10.83 12.18
N THR A 75 -1.75 -11.09 13.44
CA THR A 75 -0.81 -11.79 14.32
C THR A 75 -1.46 -13.06 14.84
N LEU A 76 -0.65 -14.10 15.00
CA LEU A 76 -1.02 -15.32 15.68
C LEU A 76 0.00 -15.58 16.79
N VAL A 77 -0.44 -15.54 18.02
CA VAL A 77 0.40 -15.87 19.17
C VAL A 77 0.15 -17.30 19.56
N ILE A 78 1.18 -18.15 19.50
CA ILE A 78 1.15 -19.55 19.95
C ILE A 78 1.94 -19.66 21.25
N ASP A 79 1.29 -20.09 22.33
CA ASP A 79 1.92 -20.43 23.61
C ASP A 79 1.87 -21.94 23.81
N ALA A 80 2.91 -22.61 23.33
CA ALA A 80 3.03 -24.06 23.35
C ALA A 80 4.50 -24.50 23.18
N THR A 81 4.77 -25.78 23.41
CA THR A 81 6.06 -26.42 23.10
C THR A 81 5.97 -27.44 21.98
N GLY A 82 4.75 -27.74 21.50
CA GLY A 82 4.50 -28.67 20.41
C GLY A 82 3.01 -28.89 20.17
N GLY A 83 2.67 -29.87 19.36
CA GLY A 83 1.29 -30.24 19.01
C GLY A 83 0.92 -29.82 17.59
N THR A 84 -0.38 -29.68 17.34
CA THR A 84 -0.89 -29.30 16.02
C THR A 84 -1.95 -28.21 16.16
N TYR A 85 -2.16 -27.47 15.10
CA TYR A 85 -3.22 -26.48 14.92
C TYR A 85 -3.63 -26.45 13.46
N ASP A 86 -4.80 -25.93 13.16
CA ASP A 86 -5.21 -25.57 11.82
C ASP A 86 -5.66 -24.11 11.76
N ILE A 87 -5.57 -23.52 10.58
CA ILE A 87 -6.00 -22.13 10.32
C ILE A 87 -7.14 -22.17 9.32
N THR A 88 -8.22 -21.46 9.63
CA THR A 88 -9.31 -21.19 8.71
C THR A 88 -9.25 -19.74 8.25
N PHE A 89 -9.24 -19.52 6.94
CA PHE A 89 -9.29 -18.21 6.30
C PHE A 89 -10.44 -18.18 5.30
N ASP A 90 -11.38 -17.26 5.48
CA ASP A 90 -12.55 -17.04 4.61
C ASP A 90 -13.31 -18.34 4.25
N GLY A 91 -13.43 -19.23 5.24
CA GLY A 91 -14.13 -20.51 5.13
C GLY A 91 -13.28 -21.70 4.68
N ASP A 92 -12.08 -21.49 4.17
CA ASP A 92 -11.15 -22.57 3.78
C ASP A 92 -10.18 -22.90 4.92
N ASN A 93 -9.89 -24.19 5.12
CA ASN A 93 -9.09 -24.71 6.24
C ASN A 93 -7.80 -25.36 5.76
N THR A 94 -6.67 -25.06 6.40
CA THR A 94 -5.34 -25.59 6.02
C THR A 94 -5.15 -27.07 6.33
N GLY A 95 -6.01 -27.67 7.16
CA GLY A 95 -5.68 -28.92 7.82
C GLY A 95 -4.58 -28.75 8.87
N ASN A 96 -4.20 -29.87 9.51
CA ASN A 96 -3.27 -29.84 10.63
C ASN A 96 -1.86 -29.36 10.25
N ILE A 97 -1.41 -28.31 10.92
CA ILE A 97 -0.05 -27.77 10.88
C ILE A 97 0.66 -28.23 12.15
N THR A 98 1.84 -28.83 12.04
CA THR A 98 2.65 -29.20 13.21
C THR A 98 3.39 -27.98 13.73
N TYR A 99 3.25 -27.70 15.03
CA TYR A 99 4.05 -26.70 15.75
C TYR A 99 5.22 -27.38 16.43
N ALA A 100 6.43 -26.97 16.13
CA ALA A 100 7.66 -27.53 16.69
C ALA A 100 8.41 -26.58 17.62
N GLY A 101 7.98 -25.32 17.72
CA GLY A 101 8.67 -24.28 18.50
C GLY A 101 10.00 -23.86 17.87
N THR A 102 10.18 -24.03 16.57
CA THR A 102 11.42 -23.77 15.84
C THR A 102 11.30 -22.62 14.85
N ALA A 103 12.43 -22.10 14.37
CA ALA A 103 12.45 -21.05 13.36
C ALA A 103 11.81 -21.44 12.00
N GLY A 104 11.57 -22.74 11.78
CA GLY A 104 10.92 -23.25 10.55
C GLY A 104 9.39 -23.17 10.57
N ASP A 105 8.78 -22.86 11.71
CA ASP A 105 7.32 -22.90 11.84
C ASP A 105 6.64 -21.82 10.99
N SER A 106 7.26 -20.65 10.78
CA SER A 106 6.73 -19.62 9.90
C SER A 106 6.63 -20.09 8.43
N ALA A 107 7.66 -20.78 7.93
CA ALA A 107 7.65 -21.30 6.56
C ALA A 107 6.61 -22.43 6.41
N THR A 108 6.44 -23.28 7.43
CA THR A 108 5.44 -24.33 7.45
C THR A 108 4.03 -23.75 7.43
N MET A 109 3.77 -22.72 8.25
CA MET A 109 2.49 -22.01 8.29
C MET A 109 2.20 -21.32 6.95
N GLN A 110 3.17 -20.60 6.38
CA GLN A 110 3.00 -19.95 5.08
C GLN A 110 2.66 -20.96 3.98
N ALA A 111 3.44 -22.06 3.89
CA ALA A 111 3.19 -23.10 2.91
C ALA A 111 1.79 -23.70 3.05
N ALA A 112 1.31 -23.93 4.27
CA ALA A 112 -0.04 -24.43 4.51
C ALA A 112 -1.11 -23.42 4.06
N LEU A 113 -0.95 -22.14 4.36
CA LEU A 113 -1.87 -21.09 3.90
C LEU A 113 -1.91 -20.97 2.39
N GLU A 114 -0.77 -21.07 1.71
CA GLU A 114 -0.68 -21.01 0.24
C GLU A 114 -1.25 -22.25 -0.46
N THR A 115 -1.67 -23.29 0.27
CA THR A 115 -2.43 -24.43 -0.29
C THR A 115 -3.94 -24.16 -0.35
N LEU A 116 -4.44 -23.11 0.32
CA LEU A 116 -5.85 -22.76 0.31
C LEU A 116 -6.27 -22.27 -1.09
N PRO A 117 -7.49 -22.62 -1.56
CA PRO A 117 -7.96 -22.18 -2.88
C PRO A 117 -8.01 -20.67 -3.07
N ASN A 118 -8.19 -19.95 -1.96
CA ASN A 118 -8.32 -18.49 -1.91
C ASN A 118 -7.00 -17.77 -1.58
N ILE A 119 -5.90 -18.47 -1.32
CA ILE A 119 -4.56 -17.90 -1.09
C ILE A 119 -3.57 -18.50 -2.08
N GLY A 120 -3.03 -17.68 -2.98
CA GLY A 120 -1.96 -18.10 -3.90
C GLY A 120 -0.56 -17.83 -3.35
N PRO A 121 0.48 -18.36 -4.02
CA PRO A 121 1.87 -18.03 -3.68
C PRO A 121 2.13 -16.51 -3.70
N GLY A 122 2.63 -15.97 -2.58
CA GLY A 122 2.91 -14.55 -2.43
C GLY A 122 1.73 -13.69 -1.96
N ASP A 123 0.54 -14.26 -1.77
CA ASP A 123 -0.61 -13.54 -1.20
C ASP A 123 -0.53 -13.37 0.31
N VAL A 124 0.33 -14.14 0.98
CA VAL A 124 0.64 -13.99 2.40
C VAL A 124 2.13 -14.20 2.65
N THR A 125 2.69 -13.40 3.52
CA THR A 125 4.05 -13.58 4.04
C THR A 125 3.98 -13.78 5.55
N VAL A 126 4.56 -14.89 6.04
CA VAL A 126 4.59 -15.19 7.46
C VAL A 126 5.99 -15.00 8.02
N THR A 127 6.11 -14.15 9.03
CA THR A 127 7.34 -13.98 9.79
C THR A 127 7.14 -14.42 11.24
N GLN A 128 8.24 -14.85 11.88
CA GLN A 128 8.21 -15.35 13.23
C GLN A 128 9.11 -14.48 14.12
N GLY A 129 8.56 -14.04 15.25
CA GLY A 129 9.30 -13.39 16.31
C GLY A 129 10.09 -14.38 17.19
N ALA A 130 10.88 -13.86 18.10
CA ALA A 130 11.57 -14.69 19.08
C ALA A 130 10.56 -15.39 20.03
N THR A 131 10.84 -16.65 20.36
CA THR A 131 10.06 -17.38 21.37
C THR A 131 10.51 -16.93 22.77
N VAL A 132 9.55 -16.48 23.58
CA VAL A 132 9.78 -16.07 24.98
C VAL A 132 8.80 -16.85 25.87
N SER A 133 9.35 -17.62 26.81
CA SER A 133 8.53 -18.41 27.76
C SER A 133 7.44 -19.26 27.07
N ASN A 134 7.82 -20.00 26.04
CA ASN A 134 6.96 -20.82 25.16
C ASN A 134 6.00 -20.03 24.26
N SER A 135 5.97 -18.72 24.34
CA SER A 135 5.12 -17.89 23.50
C SER A 135 5.86 -17.39 22.28
N THR A 136 5.33 -17.62 21.09
CA THR A 136 5.88 -17.20 19.81
C THR A 136 4.82 -16.39 19.05
N THR A 137 5.19 -15.21 18.57
CA THR A 137 4.30 -14.38 17.75
C THR A 137 4.65 -14.58 16.28
N PHE A 138 3.68 -14.98 15.48
CA PHE A 138 3.74 -14.98 14.02
C PHE A 138 3.04 -13.73 13.50
N THR A 139 3.64 -13.09 12.51
CA THR A 139 3.04 -11.95 11.81
C THR A 139 2.73 -12.39 10.37
N LEU A 140 1.46 -12.31 10.01
CA LEU A 140 0.93 -12.62 8.70
C LEU A 140 0.66 -11.30 7.97
N THR A 141 1.43 -11.00 6.93
CA THR A 141 1.22 -9.81 6.09
C THR A 141 0.55 -10.25 4.80
N PHE A 142 -0.65 -9.76 4.56
CA PHE A 142 -1.40 -10.08 3.34
C PHE A 142 -0.93 -9.18 2.19
N GLY A 143 -0.56 -9.80 1.08
CA GLY A 143 0.01 -9.17 -0.12
C GLY A 143 -0.67 -9.65 -1.39
N GLY A 144 0.01 -9.60 -2.52
CA GLY A 144 -0.51 -10.13 -3.79
C GLY A 144 -1.91 -9.60 -4.13
N GLN A 145 -2.88 -10.51 -4.29
CA GLN A 145 -4.28 -10.12 -4.55
C GLN A 145 -4.97 -9.40 -3.39
N TYR A 146 -4.40 -9.45 -2.18
CA TYR A 146 -4.93 -8.81 -0.97
C TYR A 146 -4.26 -7.48 -0.62
N VAL A 147 -3.34 -7.00 -1.45
CA VAL A 147 -2.70 -5.68 -1.26
C VAL A 147 -3.76 -4.60 -1.10
N GLY A 148 -3.64 -3.80 -0.03
CA GLY A 148 -4.54 -2.68 0.23
C GLY A 148 -5.97 -3.06 0.56
N ARG A 149 -6.24 -4.30 0.95
CA ARG A 149 -7.60 -4.79 1.29
C ARG A 149 -7.68 -5.20 2.74
N ASN A 150 -8.83 -4.95 3.33
CA ASN A 150 -9.22 -5.58 4.59
C ASN A 150 -9.67 -7.02 4.28
N VAL A 151 -9.07 -7.99 4.97
CA VAL A 151 -9.42 -9.41 4.81
C VAL A 151 -10.04 -9.95 6.11
N PRO A 152 -10.85 -11.02 6.03
CA PRO A 152 -11.38 -11.66 7.24
C PRO A 152 -10.26 -12.10 8.17
N GLN A 153 -10.46 -11.93 9.47
CA GLN A 153 -9.51 -12.44 10.45
C GLN A 153 -9.44 -13.96 10.38
N ILE A 154 -8.22 -14.50 10.43
CA ILE A 154 -8.03 -15.95 10.56
C ILE A 154 -8.66 -16.45 11.86
N SER A 155 -9.18 -17.67 11.84
CA SER A 155 -9.53 -18.42 13.04
C SER A 155 -8.66 -19.66 13.16
N VAL A 156 -8.48 -20.16 14.38
CA VAL A 156 -7.58 -21.27 14.67
C VAL A 156 -8.30 -22.32 15.51
N THR A 157 -8.09 -23.58 15.16
CA THR A 157 -8.44 -24.71 16.03
C THR A 157 -7.14 -25.38 16.44
N GLU A 158 -6.97 -25.61 17.73
CA GLU A 158 -5.70 -26.09 18.27
C GLU A 158 -5.81 -27.43 19.00
N SER A 159 -4.75 -28.24 18.88
CA SER A 159 -4.43 -29.40 19.72
C SER A 159 -2.96 -29.29 20.13
N LEU A 160 -2.63 -28.15 20.75
CA LEU A 160 -1.29 -27.78 21.17
C LEU A 160 -0.95 -28.40 22.54
N THR A 161 0.35 -28.58 22.80
CA THR A 161 0.86 -29.19 24.03
C THR A 161 1.97 -28.36 24.65
N GLY A 162 2.03 -28.33 25.98
CA GLY A 162 2.97 -27.50 26.73
C GLY A 162 2.64 -26.01 26.67
N GLY A 163 3.28 -25.22 27.53
CA GLY A 163 2.89 -23.82 27.71
C GLY A 163 1.42 -23.69 28.16
N ALA A 164 0.72 -22.70 27.67
CA ALA A 164 -0.73 -22.57 27.85
C ALA A 164 -1.52 -23.48 26.89
N GLY A 165 -0.90 -23.99 25.84
CA GLY A 165 -1.53 -24.82 24.81
C GLY A 165 -2.53 -24.04 23.97
N THR A 166 -2.26 -22.75 23.68
CA THR A 166 -3.19 -21.83 23.01
C THR A 166 -2.61 -21.21 21.75
N ALA A 167 -3.50 -20.87 20.80
CA ALA A 167 -3.20 -20.11 19.61
C ALA A 167 -4.22 -18.97 19.47
N THR A 168 -3.76 -17.72 19.60
CA THR A 168 -4.62 -16.55 19.64
C THR A 168 -4.38 -15.63 18.44
N PRO A 169 -5.31 -15.56 17.47
CA PRO A 169 -5.23 -14.62 16.36
C PRO A 169 -5.69 -13.21 16.76
N ALA A 170 -5.09 -12.20 16.14
CA ALA A 170 -5.51 -10.80 16.27
C ALA A 170 -5.19 -10.01 15.00
N THR A 171 -5.97 -8.96 14.71
CA THR A 171 -5.62 -7.99 13.67
C THR A 171 -4.62 -6.99 14.25
N GLY A 172 -3.43 -6.93 13.66
CA GLY A 172 -2.40 -5.95 14.01
C GLY A 172 -2.57 -4.63 13.28
N THR A 173 -2.84 -4.70 11.97
CA THR A 173 -3.17 -3.56 11.12
C THR A 173 -4.33 -3.96 10.21
N ALA A 174 -5.45 -3.25 10.30
CA ALA A 174 -6.55 -3.48 9.37
C ALA A 174 -6.16 -2.99 7.97
N GLY A 175 -6.39 -3.84 6.98
CA GLY A 175 -6.20 -3.48 5.58
C GLY A 175 -7.32 -2.57 5.06
N GLY A 176 -7.10 -1.93 3.93
CA GLY A 176 -8.14 -1.23 3.18
C GLY A 176 -8.82 -0.05 3.85
N GLY A 177 -8.40 0.41 5.03
CA GLY A 177 -9.23 1.32 5.79
C GLY A 177 -8.54 2.36 6.68
N ALA A 178 -7.24 2.59 6.55
CA ALA A 178 -6.54 3.47 7.50
C ALA A 178 -6.79 4.97 7.28
N VAL A 179 -7.18 5.40 6.08
CA VAL A 179 -7.56 6.80 5.81
C VAL A 179 -8.76 6.78 4.85
N SER A 180 -9.96 6.81 5.40
CA SER A 180 -11.19 6.98 4.60
C SER A 180 -11.45 8.46 4.35
N ASP A 181 -10.47 9.17 3.78
CA ASP A 181 -10.65 10.57 3.38
C ASP A 181 -10.97 10.71 1.88
N GLY A 182 -11.01 9.61 1.13
CA GLY A 182 -11.24 9.53 -0.30
C GLY A 182 -9.95 9.44 -1.12
N SER A 183 -8.80 9.80 -0.54
CA SER A 183 -7.50 9.75 -1.26
C SER A 183 -7.01 8.33 -1.51
N GLU A 184 -7.58 7.34 -0.84
CA GLU A 184 -7.34 5.91 -1.07
C GLU A 184 -7.88 5.40 -2.41
N THR A 185 -8.72 6.18 -3.09
CA THR A 185 -9.20 5.87 -4.45
C THR A 185 -8.36 6.63 -5.47
N LEU A 186 -7.65 5.90 -6.33
CA LEU A 186 -6.89 6.52 -7.42
C LEU A 186 -7.83 7.15 -8.44
N VAL A 187 -7.67 8.45 -8.69
CA VAL A 187 -8.48 9.17 -9.67
C VAL A 187 -7.72 9.54 -10.94
N GLY A 188 -6.38 9.55 -10.88
CA GLY A 188 -5.52 9.89 -12.02
C GLY A 188 -4.12 10.28 -11.58
N PHE A 189 -3.39 10.97 -12.45
CA PHE A 189 -2.00 11.34 -12.24
C PHE A 189 -1.78 12.84 -12.42
N LEU A 190 -0.85 13.41 -11.66
CA LEU A 190 -0.45 14.80 -11.85
C LEU A 190 0.21 14.96 -13.22
N PHE A 191 -0.44 15.71 -14.12
CA PHE A 191 0.01 15.80 -15.51
C PHE A 191 1.34 16.54 -15.67
N ARG A 192 1.55 17.63 -14.91
CA ARG A 192 2.79 18.42 -14.95
C ARG A 192 3.30 18.66 -13.54
N ALA A 193 4.62 18.80 -13.43
CA ALA A 193 5.22 19.18 -12.16
C ALA A 193 4.71 20.54 -11.68
N VAL A 194 4.42 20.66 -10.38
CA VAL A 194 3.90 21.88 -9.77
C VAL A 194 4.87 22.35 -8.69
N LYS A 195 5.27 23.63 -8.76
CA LYS A 195 6.15 24.23 -7.74
C LYS A 195 5.39 24.36 -6.41
N VAL A 196 5.97 23.81 -5.35
CA VAL A 196 5.52 24.04 -3.98
C VAL A 196 5.94 25.46 -3.57
N PRO A 197 5.10 26.24 -2.87
CA PRO A 197 5.46 27.58 -2.42
C PRO A 197 6.79 27.65 -1.66
N ASP A 198 7.65 28.60 -2.02
CA ASP A 198 9.03 28.72 -1.48
C ASP A 198 9.07 29.03 0.03
N THR A 199 7.96 29.48 0.59
CA THR A 199 7.83 29.82 2.02
C THR A 199 7.76 28.60 2.93
N GLY A 200 7.70 27.37 2.37
CA GLY A 200 7.38 26.17 3.14
C GLY A 200 5.94 26.17 3.67
N ASP A 201 5.13 27.15 3.26
CA ASP A 201 3.72 27.26 3.64
C ASP A 201 2.90 26.25 2.84
N THR A 202 2.67 25.10 3.45
CA THR A 202 1.85 24.04 2.88
C THR A 202 0.35 24.31 2.96
N THR A 203 -0.07 25.43 3.54
CA THR A 203 -1.50 25.84 3.59
C THR A 203 -1.97 26.45 2.27
N ILE A 204 -1.06 26.76 1.36
CA ILE A 204 -1.36 27.33 0.05
C ILE A 204 -1.68 26.23 -0.94
N ASP A 205 -2.90 26.20 -1.40
CA ASP A 205 -3.35 25.27 -2.45
C ASP A 205 -2.78 25.62 -3.82
N CYS A 206 -2.47 24.61 -4.63
CA CYS A 206 -1.93 24.83 -5.96
C CYS A 206 -2.89 24.33 -7.06
N PRO A 207 -3.18 25.14 -8.09
CA PRO A 207 -3.89 24.66 -9.27
C PRO A 207 -3.01 23.69 -10.06
N ALA A 208 -3.61 22.65 -10.62
CA ALA A 208 -2.93 21.62 -11.36
C ALA A 208 -3.80 21.01 -12.46
N ALA A 209 -3.20 20.14 -13.28
CA ALA A 209 -3.91 19.35 -14.28
C ALA A 209 -3.82 17.86 -13.94
N LEU A 210 -4.94 17.18 -13.96
CA LEU A 210 -5.10 15.76 -13.71
C LEU A 210 -5.19 14.99 -15.04
N TYR A 211 -4.30 14.02 -15.24
CA TYR A 211 -4.37 13.07 -16.34
C TYR A 211 -5.31 11.92 -15.94
N VAL A 212 -6.41 11.76 -16.66
CA VAL A 212 -7.52 10.86 -16.26
C VAL A 212 -7.72 9.67 -17.18
N HIS A 213 -7.11 9.65 -18.37
CA HIS A 213 -7.21 8.52 -19.29
C HIS A 213 -6.02 8.41 -20.23
N GLY A 214 -5.71 7.18 -20.68
CA GLY A 214 -4.66 6.89 -21.63
C GLY A 214 -3.74 5.74 -21.21
N LYS A 215 -2.42 5.86 -21.48
CA LYS A 215 -1.43 4.84 -21.13
C LYS A 215 -0.39 5.40 -20.20
N VAL A 216 -0.02 4.60 -19.19
CA VAL A 216 0.99 4.93 -18.18
C VAL A 216 2.08 3.87 -18.18
N VAL A 217 3.34 4.30 -18.30
CA VAL A 217 4.52 3.44 -18.13
C VAL A 217 4.78 3.31 -16.62
N GLU A 218 4.39 2.19 -16.06
CA GLU A 218 4.42 1.97 -14.60
C GLU A 218 5.82 2.13 -14.00
N ALA A 219 6.82 1.58 -14.68
CA ALA A 219 8.22 1.62 -14.21
C ALA A 219 8.79 3.04 -14.08
N ASN A 220 8.17 4.03 -14.71
CA ASN A 220 8.62 5.43 -14.74
C ASN A 220 7.79 6.34 -13.83
N LEU A 221 6.83 5.79 -13.07
CA LEU A 221 6.09 6.58 -12.09
C LEU A 221 6.99 6.98 -10.92
N PRO A 222 6.91 8.23 -10.44
CA PRO A 222 7.70 8.68 -9.28
C PRO A 222 7.31 7.99 -7.98
N VAL A 223 6.07 7.50 -7.89
CA VAL A 223 5.53 6.71 -6.79
C VAL A 223 4.74 5.54 -7.39
N SER A 224 4.99 4.34 -6.91
CA SER A 224 4.30 3.13 -7.38
C SER A 224 2.81 3.15 -7.03
N VAL A 225 2.01 2.51 -7.88
CA VAL A 225 0.58 2.28 -7.66
C VAL A 225 0.35 0.79 -7.40
N ASP A 226 -0.38 0.48 -6.35
CA ASP A 226 -0.74 -0.89 -6.01
C ASP A 226 -1.85 -1.47 -6.91
N ALA A 227 -2.20 -2.74 -6.71
CA ALA A 227 -3.22 -3.40 -7.50
C ALA A 227 -4.62 -2.78 -7.32
N ALA A 228 -4.93 -2.25 -6.13
CA ALA A 228 -6.20 -1.60 -5.85
C ALA A 228 -6.33 -0.29 -6.66
N GLY A 229 -5.32 0.59 -6.59
CA GLY A 229 -5.31 1.83 -7.37
C GLY A 229 -5.32 1.59 -8.88
N LYS A 230 -4.65 0.54 -9.38
CA LYS A 230 -4.76 0.16 -10.81
C LYS A 230 -6.19 -0.25 -11.18
N ALA A 231 -6.89 -0.96 -10.30
CA ALA A 231 -8.27 -1.37 -10.51
C ALA A 231 -9.22 -0.16 -10.55
N ASP A 232 -8.99 0.87 -9.74
CA ASP A 232 -9.82 2.09 -9.70
C ASP A 232 -9.89 2.80 -11.05
N VAL A 233 -8.79 2.77 -11.81
CA VAL A 233 -8.68 3.47 -13.10
C VAL A 233 -8.65 2.54 -14.31
N ALA A 234 -8.85 1.23 -14.13
CA ALA A 234 -8.69 0.20 -15.17
C ALA A 234 -9.54 0.43 -16.43
N THR A 235 -10.67 1.12 -16.32
CA THR A 235 -11.55 1.46 -17.45
C THR A 235 -11.06 2.66 -18.27
N ARG A 236 -10.11 3.44 -17.73
CA ARG A 236 -9.66 4.72 -18.30
C ARG A 236 -8.17 4.75 -18.59
N ILE A 237 -7.36 4.07 -17.77
CA ILE A 237 -5.91 4.08 -17.82
C ILE A 237 -5.40 2.65 -17.99
N ARG A 238 -4.50 2.46 -18.97
CA ARG A 238 -3.80 1.20 -19.19
C ARG A 238 -2.35 1.35 -18.73
N PHE A 239 -1.94 0.54 -17.77
CA PHE A 239 -0.54 0.38 -17.37
C PHE A 239 0.21 -0.51 -18.36
N ILE A 240 1.45 -0.14 -18.71
CA ILE A 240 2.34 -0.84 -19.62
C ILE A 240 3.76 -0.86 -19.07
#